data_46e472007bdbb604df1dde29dab59636
#
_entry.id   46e472007bdbb604df1dde29dab59636
#
_cell.length_a   1.000
_cell.length_b   1.000
_cell.length_c   1.000
_cell.angle_alpha   90.00
_cell.angle_beta   90.00
_cell.angle_gamma   90.00
#
_symmetry.space_group_name_H-M   'P 1'
#
loop_
_entity.id
_entity.type
_entity.pdbx_description
1 polymer ?
#
loop_
_entity_poly.entity_id
_entity_poly.type
_entity_poly.pdbx_seq_one_letter_code
_entity_poly.pdbx_strand_id
1 'polypeptide(L)'
;MPSTELSHSDDIAATPAAVLAHLADPENYVGLSPLLVDVRDVRCEGGVTHYVAVERFRFLGLVRHDNVIQVSLRTEDARLPDEATVSGEVVSPGGVRMDYRFVVTALGDGGSLVVDRLRLHAPFGLLRYAAGKAGAVQAERGRVLARRLGRDT
;
A
#
# COMPACT_ATOMS: atom_id res chain seq x y z
N MET A 1 19.30 10.36 6.46
CA MET A 1 19.01 8.92 6.38
C MET A 1 18.91 8.53 4.92
N PRO A 2 19.54 7.44 4.50
CA PRO A 2 19.44 6.99 3.10
C PRO A 2 18.01 6.68 2.70
N SER A 3 17.67 6.97 1.45
CA SER A 3 16.35 6.72 0.91
C SER A 3 16.43 6.21 -0.52
N THR A 4 15.38 5.53 -0.95
CA THR A 4 15.21 5.11 -2.33
C THR A 4 13.74 5.17 -2.72
N GLU A 5 13.48 5.32 -4.01
CA GLU A 5 12.12 5.34 -4.55
C GLU A 5 11.87 4.09 -5.36
N LEU A 6 10.66 3.54 -5.18
CA LEU A 6 10.18 2.37 -5.90
C LEU A 6 8.84 2.69 -6.55
N SER A 7 8.60 2.14 -7.72
CA SER A 7 7.35 2.36 -8.44
C SER A 7 6.94 1.08 -9.15
N HIS A 8 5.63 0.78 -9.10
CA HIS A 8 5.04 -0.36 -9.78
C HIS A 8 3.70 0.06 -10.35
N SER A 9 3.38 -0.36 -11.57
CA SER A 9 2.15 0.04 -12.26
C SER A 9 1.35 -1.19 -12.65
N ASP A 10 0.03 -1.10 -12.51
CA ASP A 10 -0.91 -2.14 -12.92
C ASP A 10 -2.14 -1.55 -13.59
N ASP A 11 -2.66 -2.26 -14.58
CA ASP A 11 -3.96 -1.97 -15.17
C ASP A 11 -5.02 -2.76 -14.40
N ILE A 12 -6.01 -2.06 -13.87
CA ILE A 12 -7.08 -2.65 -13.06
C ILE A 12 -8.41 -2.46 -13.80
N ALA A 13 -9.18 -3.53 -13.92
CA ALA A 13 -10.48 -3.52 -14.61
C ALA A 13 -11.59 -2.99 -13.71
N ALA A 14 -11.39 -1.78 -13.16
CA ALA A 14 -12.35 -1.09 -12.30
C ALA A 14 -12.14 0.41 -12.43
N THR A 15 -13.20 1.17 -12.16
CA THR A 15 -13.12 2.64 -12.23
C THR A 15 -12.24 3.21 -11.14
N PRO A 16 -11.69 4.42 -11.30
CA PRO A 16 -10.94 5.08 -10.22
C PRO A 16 -11.71 5.18 -8.91
N ALA A 17 -13.02 5.42 -8.97
CA ALA A 17 -13.84 5.49 -7.76
C ALA A 17 -13.88 4.13 -7.03
N ALA A 18 -13.99 3.03 -7.75
CA ALA A 18 -14.00 1.68 -7.17
C ALA A 18 -12.62 1.33 -6.57
N VAL A 19 -11.56 1.67 -7.27
CA VAL A 19 -10.19 1.45 -6.78
C VAL A 19 -9.94 2.27 -5.52
N LEU A 20 -10.34 3.55 -5.54
CA LEU A 20 -10.23 4.43 -4.38
C LEU A 20 -10.96 3.87 -3.16
N ALA A 21 -12.20 3.43 -3.36
CA ALA A 21 -13.00 2.88 -2.26
C ALA A 21 -12.33 1.66 -1.63
N HIS A 22 -11.69 0.82 -2.44
CA HIS A 22 -10.97 -0.35 -1.94
C HIS A 22 -9.70 0.04 -1.17
N LEU A 23 -8.91 0.94 -1.72
CA LEU A 23 -7.64 1.37 -1.12
C LEU A 23 -7.82 2.31 0.07
N ALA A 24 -8.99 2.91 0.22
CA ALA A 24 -9.28 3.81 1.33
C ALA A 24 -9.64 3.09 2.63
N ASP A 25 -9.97 1.82 2.55
CA ASP A 25 -10.37 1.03 3.72
C ASP A 25 -9.16 0.24 4.27
N PRO A 26 -8.69 0.55 5.49
CA PRO A 26 -7.55 -0.15 6.08
C PRO A 26 -7.71 -1.67 6.16
N GLU A 27 -8.92 -2.15 6.40
CA GLU A 27 -9.19 -3.60 6.50
C GLU A 27 -8.88 -4.35 5.21
N ASN A 28 -9.00 -3.67 4.06
CA ASN A 28 -8.74 -4.29 2.77
C ASN A 28 -7.26 -4.59 2.53
N TYR A 29 -6.36 -3.99 3.33
CA TYR A 29 -4.92 -4.25 3.17
C TYR A 29 -4.49 -5.61 3.70
N VAL A 30 -5.30 -6.24 4.54
CA VAL A 30 -5.06 -7.62 4.96
C VAL A 30 -5.20 -8.52 3.73
N GLY A 31 -4.13 -9.23 3.38
CA GLY A 31 -4.08 -10.06 2.17
C GLY A 31 -3.80 -9.29 0.89
N LEU A 32 -4.05 -7.97 0.84
CA LEU A 32 -3.63 -7.12 -0.27
C LEU A 32 -2.12 -6.91 -0.23
N SER A 33 -1.59 -6.56 0.93
CA SER A 33 -0.15 -6.58 1.19
C SER A 33 0.17 -7.95 1.79
N PRO A 34 0.99 -8.77 1.15
CA PRO A 34 1.09 -10.20 1.52
C PRO A 34 1.62 -10.46 2.93
N LEU A 35 2.35 -9.51 3.50
CA LEU A 35 2.88 -9.65 4.86
C LEU A 35 1.90 -9.17 5.93
N LEU A 36 0.87 -8.43 5.55
CA LEU A 36 -0.04 -7.79 6.48
C LEU A 36 -1.15 -8.75 6.88
N VAL A 37 -1.21 -9.07 8.17
CA VAL A 37 -2.13 -10.09 8.70
C VAL A 37 -3.21 -9.54 9.60
N ASP A 38 -3.08 -8.30 10.09
CA ASP A 38 -4.04 -7.71 11.01
C ASP A 38 -4.01 -6.19 10.94
N VAL A 39 -5.17 -5.57 11.15
CA VAL A 39 -5.35 -4.12 11.24
C VAL A 39 -6.11 -3.81 12.51
N ARG A 40 -5.63 -2.84 13.29
CA ARG A 40 -6.19 -2.48 14.60
C ARG A 40 -6.23 -0.97 14.79
N ASP A 41 -7.03 -0.54 15.75
CA ASP A 41 -7.03 0.83 16.27
C ASP A 41 -7.25 1.86 15.18
N VAL A 42 -8.18 1.58 14.27
CA VAL A 42 -8.52 2.49 13.17
C VAL A 42 -9.24 3.70 13.75
N ARG A 43 -8.69 4.89 13.48
CA ARG A 43 -9.29 6.16 13.91
C ARG A 43 -9.11 7.22 12.84
N CYS A 44 -10.03 8.16 12.76
CA CYS A 44 -9.99 9.24 11.79
C CYS A 44 -9.87 10.57 12.51
N GLU A 45 -8.87 11.38 12.17
CA GLU A 45 -8.64 12.70 12.73
C GLU A 45 -8.27 13.68 11.62
N GLY A 46 -9.04 14.76 11.46
CA GLY A 46 -8.72 15.83 10.51
C GLY A 46 -8.60 15.36 9.05
N GLY A 47 -9.40 14.39 8.64
CA GLY A 47 -9.35 13.84 7.28
C GLY A 47 -8.25 12.80 7.06
N VAL A 48 -7.52 12.43 8.11
CA VAL A 48 -6.47 11.41 8.04
C VAL A 48 -6.93 10.20 8.84
N THR A 49 -6.84 9.03 8.22
CA THR A 49 -7.10 7.76 8.92
C THR A 49 -5.78 7.23 9.47
N HIS A 50 -5.75 6.93 10.76
CA HIS A 50 -4.59 6.33 11.41
C HIS A 50 -4.96 4.92 11.86
N TYR A 51 -4.04 3.99 11.70
CA TYR A 51 -4.26 2.64 12.17
C TYR A 51 -2.93 1.95 12.48
N VAL A 52 -3.04 0.83 13.17
CA VAL A 52 -1.92 -0.05 13.48
C VAL A 52 -2.09 -1.30 12.62
N ALA A 53 -1.02 -1.74 12.00
CA ALA A 53 -1.01 -2.96 11.21
C ALA A 53 0.07 -3.90 11.71
N VAL A 54 -0.16 -5.19 11.53
CA VAL A 54 0.79 -6.23 11.91
C VAL A 54 1.28 -6.93 10.65
N GLU A 55 2.57 -6.85 10.41
CA GLU A 55 3.25 -7.57 9.34
C GLU A 55 3.88 -8.83 9.92
N ARG A 56 3.71 -9.94 9.23
CA ARG A 56 4.24 -11.22 9.67
C ARG A 56 5.31 -11.71 8.72
N PHE A 57 6.50 -11.91 9.26
CA PHE A 57 7.65 -12.44 8.54
C PHE A 57 7.90 -13.87 9.01
N ARG A 58 8.29 -14.74 8.06
CA ARG A 58 8.69 -16.11 8.38
C ARG A 58 10.10 -16.33 7.87
N PHE A 59 10.97 -16.77 8.78
CA PHE A 59 12.36 -17.07 8.45
C PHE A 59 12.52 -18.58 8.37
N LEU A 60 13.02 -19.08 7.25
CA LEU A 60 13.29 -20.52 7.02
C LEU A 60 12.05 -21.40 7.24
N GLY A 61 10.85 -20.82 7.14
CA GLY A 61 9.60 -21.52 7.35
C GLY A 61 9.30 -21.92 8.80
N LEU A 62 10.22 -21.63 9.74
CA LEU A 62 10.14 -22.12 11.12
C LEU A 62 9.97 -21.00 12.15
N VAL A 63 10.59 -19.83 11.93
CA VAL A 63 10.56 -18.74 12.89
C VAL A 63 9.63 -17.65 12.36
N ARG A 64 8.63 -17.31 13.17
CA ARG A 64 7.69 -16.24 12.90
C ARG A 64 8.08 -14.97 13.65
N HIS A 65 8.10 -13.85 12.97
CA HIS A 65 8.32 -12.55 13.57
C HIS A 65 7.20 -11.60 13.16
N ASP A 66 6.49 -11.03 14.12
CA ASP A 66 5.44 -10.06 13.89
C ASP A 66 5.99 -8.66 14.13
N ASN A 67 5.83 -7.80 13.15
CA ASN A 67 6.27 -6.41 13.18
C ASN A 67 5.04 -5.50 13.23
N VAL A 68 4.95 -4.67 14.26
CA VAL A 68 3.83 -3.76 14.44
C VAL A 68 4.20 -2.40 13.85
N ILE A 69 3.44 -1.97 12.86
CA ILE A 69 3.67 -0.71 12.16
C ILE A 69 2.53 0.26 12.40
N GLN A 70 2.83 1.56 12.32
CA GLN A 70 1.85 2.62 12.39
C GLN A 70 1.67 3.23 11.01
N VAL A 71 0.42 3.35 10.57
CA VAL A 71 0.08 3.77 9.22
C VAL A 71 -0.86 4.96 9.27
N SER A 72 -0.62 5.93 8.40
CA SER A 72 -1.58 6.99 8.09
C SER A 72 -2.06 6.84 6.66
N LEU A 73 -3.29 7.27 6.39
CA LEU A 73 -3.94 7.15 5.10
C LEU A 73 -4.77 8.39 4.81
N ARG A 74 -4.53 9.00 3.66
CA ARG A 74 -5.30 10.14 3.14
C ARG A 74 -5.81 9.82 1.76
N THR A 75 -6.96 10.35 1.41
CA THR A 75 -7.53 10.20 0.08
C THR A 75 -7.77 11.56 -0.53
N GLU A 76 -7.64 11.65 -1.86
CA GLU A 76 -8.03 12.80 -2.64
C GLU A 76 -8.95 12.33 -3.76
N ASP A 77 -10.19 12.80 -3.72
CA ASP A 77 -11.25 12.39 -4.64
C ASP A 77 -11.84 13.53 -5.47
N ALA A 78 -11.30 14.74 -5.33
CA ALA A 78 -11.85 15.94 -5.97
C ALA A 78 -11.79 15.88 -7.51
N ARG A 79 -10.93 15.02 -8.07
CA ARG A 79 -10.74 14.87 -9.52
C ARG A 79 -11.46 13.66 -10.10
N LEU A 80 -12.25 12.96 -9.30
CA LEU A 80 -13.07 11.87 -9.83
C LEU A 80 -14.08 12.41 -10.85
N PRO A 81 -14.40 11.66 -11.89
CA PRO A 81 -14.05 10.26 -12.17
C PRO A 81 -12.69 10.04 -12.86
N ASP A 82 -11.89 11.08 -13.06
CA ASP A 82 -10.68 10.98 -13.88
C ASP A 82 -9.47 10.49 -13.09
N GLU A 83 -9.33 10.91 -11.85
CA GLU A 83 -8.16 10.63 -11.04
C GLU A 83 -8.51 10.62 -9.56
N ALA A 84 -7.81 9.77 -8.80
CA ALA A 84 -7.86 9.76 -7.34
C ALA A 84 -6.49 9.38 -6.80
N THR A 85 -6.20 9.78 -5.56
CA THR A 85 -4.96 9.40 -4.89
C THR A 85 -5.24 8.90 -3.49
N VAL A 86 -4.41 7.94 -3.06
CA VAL A 86 -4.35 7.47 -1.68
C VAL A 86 -2.89 7.56 -1.26
N SER A 87 -2.61 8.23 -0.16
CA SER A 87 -1.25 8.44 0.28
C SER A 87 -1.15 8.39 1.80
N GLY A 88 0.06 8.23 2.30
CA GLY A 88 0.30 8.23 3.72
C GLY A 88 1.73 7.84 4.06
N GLU A 89 1.90 7.55 5.33
CA GLU A 89 3.20 7.23 5.91
C GLU A 89 3.10 5.94 6.71
N VAL A 90 4.14 5.13 6.62
CA VAL A 90 4.31 3.91 7.42
C VAL A 90 5.54 4.09 8.29
N VAL A 91 5.38 3.92 9.59
CA VAL A 91 6.49 3.96 10.55
C VAL A 91 6.65 2.57 11.14
N SER A 92 7.83 2.02 10.95
CA SER A 92 8.18 0.67 11.41
C SER A 92 9.21 0.76 12.53
N PRO A 93 9.18 -0.17 13.50
CA PRO A 93 10.28 -0.29 14.47
C PRO A 93 11.62 -0.52 13.75
N GLY A 94 12.70 -0.09 14.37
CA GLY A 94 14.03 -0.22 13.79
C GLY A 94 14.43 0.89 12.84
N GLY A 95 13.63 1.97 12.75
CA GLY A 95 13.99 3.16 11.99
C GLY A 95 13.64 3.10 10.52
N VAL A 96 12.85 2.14 10.09
CA VAL A 96 12.36 2.07 8.70
C VAL A 96 11.09 2.89 8.59
N ARG A 97 11.03 3.78 7.60
CA ARG A 97 9.87 4.61 7.33
C ARG A 97 9.59 4.62 5.83
N MET A 98 8.32 4.65 5.48
CA MET A 98 7.89 4.68 4.09
C MET A 98 6.86 5.77 3.89
N ASP A 99 7.02 6.53 2.81
CA ASP A 99 5.98 7.41 2.29
C ASP A 99 5.41 6.71 1.06
N TYR A 100 4.10 6.46 1.05
CA TYR A 100 3.47 5.76 -0.06
C TYR A 100 2.42 6.62 -0.74
N ARG A 101 2.23 6.37 -2.03
CA ARG A 101 1.20 7.04 -2.82
C ARG A 101 0.71 6.12 -3.93
N PHE A 102 -0.59 5.90 -3.96
CA PHE A 102 -1.26 5.29 -5.09
C PHE A 102 -1.86 6.40 -5.94
N VAL A 103 -1.50 6.46 -7.20
CA VAL A 103 -2.12 7.38 -8.17
C VAL A 103 -2.99 6.53 -9.08
N VAL A 104 -4.29 6.81 -9.08
CA VAL A 104 -5.28 6.06 -9.83
C VAL A 104 -5.82 6.95 -10.93
N THR A 105 -5.60 6.58 -12.19
CA THR A 105 -6.00 7.39 -13.34
C THR A 105 -6.94 6.58 -14.24
N ALA A 106 -8.02 7.21 -14.68
CA ALA A 106 -8.99 6.56 -15.57
C ALA A 106 -8.37 6.22 -16.91
N LEU A 107 -8.61 5.00 -17.37
CA LEU A 107 -8.38 4.59 -18.75
C LEU A 107 -9.68 4.73 -19.53
N GLY A 108 -9.60 4.93 -20.83
CA GLY A 108 -10.78 5.19 -21.64
C GLY A 108 -11.81 4.06 -21.76
N ASP A 109 -11.50 2.89 -21.20
CA ASP A 109 -12.29 1.67 -21.30
C ASP A 109 -13.07 1.33 -20.00
N GLY A 110 -13.09 2.24 -19.04
CA GLY A 110 -13.72 2.00 -17.73
C GLY A 110 -12.77 1.40 -16.70
N GLY A 111 -11.53 1.10 -17.07
CA GLY A 111 -10.49 0.63 -16.17
C GLY A 111 -9.66 1.77 -15.60
N SER A 112 -8.68 1.42 -14.81
CA SER A 112 -7.76 2.36 -14.19
C SER A 112 -6.32 1.91 -14.31
N LEU A 113 -5.42 2.89 -14.46
CA LEU A 113 -3.99 2.69 -14.24
C LEU A 113 -3.71 3.02 -12.78
N VAL A 114 -3.14 2.08 -12.05
CA VAL A 114 -2.74 2.28 -10.65
C VAL A 114 -1.22 2.29 -10.58
N VAL A 115 -0.67 3.41 -10.15
CA VAL A 115 0.77 3.55 -9.93
C VAL A 115 1.03 3.55 -8.43
N ASP A 116 1.73 2.54 -7.96
CA ASP A 116 2.12 2.34 -6.57
C ASP A 116 3.52 2.92 -6.39
N ARG A 117 3.63 4.06 -5.75
CA ARG A 117 4.91 4.75 -5.50
C ARG A 117 5.25 4.67 -4.03
N LEU A 118 6.52 4.46 -3.77
CA LEU A 118 7.02 4.29 -2.42
C LEU A 118 8.37 4.99 -2.28
N ARG A 119 8.50 5.83 -1.26
CA ARG A 119 9.79 6.35 -0.84
C ARG A 119 10.15 5.68 0.47
N LEU A 120 11.23 4.93 0.44
CA LEU A 120 11.69 4.12 1.57
C LEU A 120 12.89 4.80 2.22
N HIS A 121 12.82 4.97 3.54
CA HIS A 121 13.91 5.49 4.37
C HIS A 121 14.30 4.38 5.34
N ALA A 122 15.58 4.03 5.35
CA ALA A 122 16.09 2.98 6.23
C ALA A 122 17.51 3.30 6.68
N PRO A 123 17.93 2.79 7.85
CA PRO A 123 19.30 2.94 8.30
C PRO A 123 20.29 2.37 7.29
N PHE A 124 21.48 2.94 7.28
CA PHE A 124 22.56 2.49 6.40
C PHE A 124 22.81 0.99 6.60
N GLY A 125 22.88 0.24 5.51
CA GLY A 125 23.04 -1.22 5.52
C GLY A 125 21.74 -1.98 5.43
N LEU A 126 20.59 -1.39 5.81
CA LEU A 126 19.28 -2.03 5.70
C LEU A 126 18.51 -1.63 4.46
N LEU A 127 18.88 -0.51 3.83
CA LEU A 127 18.09 0.07 2.74
C LEU A 127 17.92 -0.90 1.57
N ARG A 128 18.99 -1.56 1.16
CA ARG A 128 18.95 -2.49 0.02
C ARG A 128 18.05 -3.69 0.30
N TYR A 129 18.14 -4.24 1.49
CA TYR A 129 17.29 -5.37 1.91
C TYR A 129 15.81 -4.94 1.97
N ALA A 130 15.54 -3.81 2.62
CA ALA A 130 14.19 -3.28 2.76
C ALA A 130 13.59 -2.93 1.39
N ALA A 131 14.39 -2.36 0.47
CA ALA A 131 13.93 -2.03 -0.89
C ALA A 131 13.54 -3.30 -1.67
N GLY A 132 14.33 -4.37 -1.56
CA GLY A 132 14.00 -5.63 -2.20
C GLY A 132 12.68 -6.22 -1.70
N LYS A 133 12.45 -6.19 -0.39
CA LYS A 133 11.19 -6.64 0.21
C LYS A 133 10.01 -5.75 -0.23
N ALA A 134 10.18 -4.45 -0.20
CA ALA A 134 9.12 -3.50 -0.59
C ALA A 134 8.72 -3.66 -2.06
N GLY A 135 9.69 -3.85 -2.95
CA GLY A 135 9.41 -4.07 -4.37
C GLY A 135 8.62 -5.36 -4.61
N ALA A 136 8.96 -6.43 -3.91
CA ALA A 136 8.21 -7.69 -4.00
C ALA A 136 6.77 -7.53 -3.48
N VAL A 137 6.59 -6.77 -2.40
CA VAL A 137 5.27 -6.46 -1.86
C VAL A 137 4.45 -5.64 -2.85
N GLN A 138 5.04 -4.62 -3.50
CA GLN A 138 4.35 -3.83 -4.52
C GLN A 138 3.84 -4.70 -5.67
N ALA A 139 4.67 -5.59 -6.19
CA ALA A 139 4.30 -6.47 -7.28
C ALA A 139 3.15 -7.41 -6.89
N GLU A 140 3.21 -8.00 -5.71
CA GLU A 140 2.16 -8.90 -5.23
C GLU A 140 0.87 -8.13 -4.94
N ARG A 141 0.97 -6.95 -4.35
CA ARG A 141 -0.18 -6.08 -4.08
C ARG A 141 -0.93 -5.75 -5.37
N GLY A 142 -0.19 -5.41 -6.44
CA GLY A 142 -0.79 -5.14 -7.75
C GLY A 142 -1.55 -6.34 -8.30
N ARG A 143 -0.98 -7.54 -8.20
CA ARG A 143 -1.65 -8.78 -8.63
C ARG A 143 -2.92 -9.04 -7.84
N VAL A 144 -2.87 -8.89 -6.52
CA VAL A 144 -4.03 -9.11 -5.65
C VAL A 144 -5.12 -8.08 -5.94
N LEU A 145 -4.75 -6.82 -6.10
CA LEU A 145 -5.70 -5.75 -6.42
C LEU A 145 -6.41 -6.03 -7.75
N ALA A 146 -5.66 -6.40 -8.78
CA ALA A 146 -6.23 -6.75 -10.07
C ALA A 146 -7.19 -7.93 -9.96
N ARG A 147 -6.84 -8.93 -9.19
CA ARG A 147 -7.68 -10.12 -8.98
C ARG A 147 -8.97 -9.78 -8.24
N ARG A 148 -8.89 -8.93 -7.20
CA ARG A 148 -10.05 -8.55 -6.39
C ARG A 148 -11.05 -7.69 -7.18
N LEU A 149 -10.55 -6.72 -7.95
CA LEU A 149 -11.39 -5.73 -8.62
C LEU A 149 -11.68 -6.08 -10.07
N GLY A 150 -10.91 -7.00 -10.67
CA GLY A 150 -11.11 -7.42 -12.04
C GLY A 150 -12.08 -8.58 -12.22
N ARG A 151 -12.71 -9.07 -11.15
CA ARG A 151 -13.52 -10.29 -11.16
C ARG A 151 -14.94 -10.09 -11.65
N ASP A 152 -15.46 -8.90 -11.59
CA ASP A 152 -16.86 -8.61 -11.89
C ASP A 152 -16.96 -7.96 -13.25
N THR A 153 -16.84 -8.76 -14.25
CA THR A 153 -17.13 -8.34 -15.62
C THR A 153 -18.37 -9.03 -16.12
#